data_6716a578f7606e3ff2f4eb6956e9e57c
#
_entry.id   6716a578f7606e3ff2f4eb6956e9e57c
#
_cell.length_a   1.000
_cell.length_b   1.000
_cell.length_c   1.000
_cell.angle_alpha   90.00
_cell.angle_beta   90.00
_cell.angle_gamma   90.00
#
_symmetry.space_group_name_H-M   'P 1'
#
loop_
_entity.id
_entity.type
_entity.pdbx_description
1 polymer ?
#
loop_
_entity_poly.entity_id
_entity_poly.type
_entity_poly.pdbx_seq_one_letter_code
_entity_poly.pdbx_strand_id
1 'polypeptide(L)'
;MRVPARYRSAAAAVELFAAANFAFLALDIFLAHSVNEFARWEEWIPFGFSIAAAPLLLASFLAGGFRPRGARAARALGLAVGAAAVAVGVSGLLLHLDSAFFERQTLANLVYTAPFAAPLAFTGLGLLVLLDRLVEAAEPEWARWALLLALGGFVGNLGLSLADHAQNGFFRKTEWIAVAGAAFAVGFLATALFARSDRRLLRACLGVMAIEAAVGVAGFLLHLRGNLEGPGRTLWDRFLYGAPIFAPLLFANLAILASIGLRGLIAAPAPES
;
A
#
# COMPACT_ATOMS: atom_id res chain seq x y z
N MET A 1 -7.96 0.64 -32.34
CA MET A 1 -8.60 1.67 -31.52
C MET A 1 -7.53 2.34 -30.67
N ARG A 2 -7.25 3.68 -30.81
CA ARG A 2 -6.22 4.35 -30.00
C ARG A 2 -6.81 4.66 -28.62
N VAL A 3 -6.15 4.18 -27.55
CA VAL A 3 -6.51 4.51 -26.17
C VAL A 3 -6.44 6.01 -25.97
N PRO A 4 -7.50 6.69 -25.48
CA PRO A 4 -7.48 8.12 -25.22
C PRO A 4 -6.30 8.54 -24.35
N ALA A 5 -5.72 9.74 -24.59
CA ALA A 5 -4.48 10.21 -23.94
C ALA A 5 -4.57 10.17 -22.39
N ARG A 6 -5.73 10.49 -21.80
CA ARG A 6 -5.95 10.48 -20.36
C ARG A 6 -5.79 9.09 -19.71
N TYR A 7 -6.12 7.98 -20.40
CA TYR A 7 -5.90 6.62 -19.90
C TYR A 7 -4.43 6.20 -19.92
N ARG A 8 -3.57 7.05 -20.49
CA ARG A 8 -2.11 6.90 -20.49
C ARG A 8 -1.43 7.86 -19.54
N SER A 9 -2.19 8.60 -18.72
CA SER A 9 -1.66 9.55 -17.74
C SER A 9 -1.23 8.85 -16.44
N ALA A 10 -0.39 9.52 -15.66
CA ALA A 10 0.00 9.06 -14.32
C ALA A 10 -1.21 8.97 -13.39
N ALA A 11 -2.16 9.92 -13.49
CA ALA A 11 -3.43 9.88 -12.76
C ALA A 11 -4.22 8.61 -13.06
N ALA A 12 -4.37 8.24 -14.33
CA ALA A 12 -5.05 7.00 -14.71
C ALA A 12 -4.36 5.75 -14.14
N ALA A 13 -3.03 5.74 -14.13
CA ALA A 13 -2.26 4.64 -13.53
C ALA A 13 -2.52 4.54 -12.03
N VAL A 14 -2.57 5.68 -11.32
CA VAL A 14 -2.85 5.73 -9.87
C VAL A 14 -4.29 5.32 -9.58
N GLU A 15 -5.26 5.74 -10.37
CA GLU A 15 -6.66 5.34 -10.17
C GLU A 15 -6.86 3.83 -10.33
N LEU A 16 -6.27 3.24 -11.37
CA LEU A 16 -6.29 1.78 -11.58
C LEU A 16 -5.50 1.05 -10.48
N PHE A 17 -4.37 1.59 -10.07
CA PHE A 17 -3.59 1.10 -8.95
C PHE A 17 -4.42 1.08 -7.66
N ALA A 18 -5.11 2.16 -7.31
CA ALA A 18 -5.96 2.22 -6.13
C ALA A 18 -7.13 1.22 -6.20
N ALA A 19 -7.83 1.13 -7.34
CA ALA A 19 -8.92 0.20 -7.53
C ALA A 19 -8.45 -1.27 -7.40
N ALA A 20 -7.32 -1.62 -8.02
CA ALA A 20 -6.72 -2.95 -7.91
C ALA A 20 -6.32 -3.29 -6.46
N ASN A 21 -5.76 -2.31 -5.74
CA ASN A 21 -5.38 -2.49 -4.34
C ASN A 21 -6.59 -2.67 -3.42
N PHE A 22 -7.68 -1.93 -3.60
CA PHE A 22 -8.89 -2.19 -2.82
C PHE A 22 -9.46 -3.58 -3.10
N ALA A 23 -9.47 -4.05 -4.35
CA ALA A 23 -9.87 -5.41 -4.66
C ALA A 23 -8.97 -6.46 -3.99
N PHE A 24 -7.65 -6.20 -3.98
CA PHE A 24 -6.68 -7.07 -3.33
C PHE A 24 -6.82 -7.08 -1.80
N LEU A 25 -7.07 -5.91 -1.19
CA LEU A 25 -7.31 -5.79 0.25
C LEU A 25 -8.55 -6.58 0.70
N ALA A 26 -9.59 -6.71 -0.14
CA ALA A 26 -10.72 -7.57 0.21
C ALA A 26 -10.30 -9.02 0.45
N LEU A 27 -9.40 -9.55 -0.40
CA LEU A 27 -8.88 -10.91 -0.25
C LEU A 27 -7.96 -11.03 0.96
N ASP A 28 -7.06 -10.07 1.14
CA ASP A 28 -6.10 -10.05 2.26
C ASP A 28 -6.81 -9.98 3.62
N ILE A 29 -7.78 -9.07 3.75
CA ILE A 29 -8.60 -8.91 4.96
C ILE A 29 -9.42 -10.16 5.23
N PHE A 30 -10.02 -10.75 4.20
CA PHE A 30 -10.78 -11.98 4.37
C PHE A 30 -9.90 -13.09 4.99
N LEU A 31 -8.70 -13.29 4.49
CA LEU A 31 -7.77 -14.27 5.04
C LEU A 31 -7.34 -13.89 6.46
N ALA A 32 -6.94 -12.63 6.68
CA ALA A 32 -6.43 -12.17 7.97
C ALA A 32 -7.48 -12.30 9.10
N HIS A 33 -8.72 -11.88 8.85
CA HIS A 33 -9.78 -11.96 9.86
C HIS A 33 -10.50 -13.31 9.92
N SER A 34 -10.29 -14.21 8.94
CA SER A 34 -10.78 -15.60 9.05
C SER A 34 -10.07 -16.39 10.14
N VAL A 35 -8.88 -15.95 10.59
CA VAL A 35 -8.14 -16.57 11.72
C VAL A 35 -8.97 -16.57 13.01
N ASN A 36 -9.73 -15.49 13.25
CA ASN A 36 -10.60 -15.30 14.41
C ASN A 36 -12.10 -15.38 14.04
N GLU A 37 -12.42 -15.88 12.84
CA GLU A 37 -13.80 -16.08 12.36
C GLU A 37 -14.62 -14.78 12.30
N PHE A 38 -13.96 -13.63 12.08
CA PHE A 38 -14.62 -12.31 12.12
C PHE A 38 -15.40 -12.11 13.44
N ALA A 39 -14.76 -12.40 14.56
CA ALA A 39 -15.39 -12.40 15.89
C ALA A 39 -15.98 -11.04 16.28
N ARG A 40 -15.46 -9.94 15.75
CA ARG A 40 -15.96 -8.59 16.00
C ARG A 40 -16.62 -8.03 14.73
N TRP A 41 -17.76 -7.34 14.88
CA TRP A 41 -18.49 -6.78 13.75
C TRP A 41 -17.69 -5.70 13.01
N GLU A 42 -16.77 -5.01 13.70
CA GLU A 42 -15.89 -3.98 13.12
C GLU A 42 -14.97 -4.54 12.03
N GLU A 43 -14.64 -5.83 12.09
CA GLU A 43 -13.78 -6.52 11.12
C GLU A 43 -14.43 -6.65 9.74
N TRP A 44 -15.77 -6.63 9.70
CA TRP A 44 -16.53 -6.62 8.44
C TRP A 44 -16.51 -5.28 7.72
N ILE A 45 -16.21 -4.16 8.42
CA ILE A 45 -16.19 -2.82 7.82
C ILE A 45 -15.12 -2.71 6.73
N PRO A 46 -13.83 -2.98 6.99
CA PRO A 46 -12.79 -2.88 5.95
C PRO A 46 -13.01 -3.88 4.82
N PHE A 47 -13.52 -5.07 5.11
CA PHE A 47 -13.86 -6.08 4.09
C PHE A 47 -14.97 -5.59 3.15
N GLY A 48 -16.11 -5.19 3.69
CA GLY A 48 -17.23 -4.68 2.91
C GLY A 48 -16.89 -3.40 2.15
N PHE A 49 -16.12 -2.51 2.78
CA PHE A 49 -15.61 -1.30 2.13
C PHE A 49 -14.72 -1.63 0.93
N SER A 50 -13.79 -2.58 1.06
CA SER A 50 -12.89 -2.99 -0.03
C SER A 50 -13.66 -3.54 -1.24
N ILE A 51 -14.67 -4.39 -0.98
CA ILE A 51 -15.54 -4.95 -2.03
C ILE A 51 -16.30 -3.84 -2.77
N ALA A 52 -16.73 -2.80 -2.06
CA ALA A 52 -17.49 -1.68 -2.66
C ALA A 52 -16.57 -0.66 -3.35
N ALA A 53 -15.42 -0.33 -2.74
CA ALA A 53 -14.52 0.74 -3.21
C ALA A 53 -13.91 0.43 -4.59
N ALA A 54 -13.50 -0.81 -4.82
CA ALA A 54 -12.87 -1.22 -6.08
C ALA A 54 -13.80 -0.97 -7.30
N PRO A 55 -15.03 -1.51 -7.37
CA PRO A 55 -15.93 -1.26 -8.49
C PRO A 55 -16.40 0.20 -8.57
N LEU A 56 -16.55 0.90 -7.43
CA LEU A 56 -16.91 2.32 -7.42
C LEU A 56 -15.82 3.19 -8.06
N LEU A 57 -14.54 2.94 -7.74
CA LEU A 57 -13.42 3.63 -8.40
C LEU A 57 -13.33 3.27 -9.87
N LEU A 58 -13.51 2.01 -10.24
CA LEU A 58 -13.51 1.61 -11.64
C LEU A 58 -14.68 2.27 -12.41
N ALA A 59 -15.88 2.34 -11.83
CA ALA A 59 -17.00 3.06 -12.41
C ALA A 59 -16.72 4.56 -12.54
N SER A 60 -16.08 5.18 -11.52
CA SER A 60 -15.62 6.56 -11.55
C SER A 60 -14.62 6.78 -12.69
N PHE A 61 -13.63 5.91 -12.84
CA PHE A 61 -12.63 5.93 -13.90
C PHE A 61 -13.26 5.88 -15.29
N LEU A 62 -14.20 4.96 -15.50
CA LEU A 62 -14.90 4.80 -16.78
C LEU A 62 -15.82 6.00 -17.06
N ALA A 63 -16.63 6.43 -16.07
CA ALA A 63 -17.58 7.54 -16.24
C ALA A 63 -16.89 8.88 -16.49
N GLY A 64 -15.83 9.18 -15.76
CA GLY A 64 -15.03 10.39 -15.93
C GLY A 64 -14.48 10.56 -17.34
N GLY A 65 -14.51 9.48 -18.12
CA GLY A 65 -13.97 9.34 -19.45
C GLY A 65 -14.84 9.72 -20.61
N PHE A 66 -16.10 9.60 -20.47
CA PHE A 66 -16.96 9.62 -21.66
C PHE A 66 -17.87 10.85 -21.76
N ARG A 67 -18.05 11.64 -20.69
CA ARG A 67 -18.96 12.80 -20.71
C ARG A 67 -18.55 13.90 -19.71
N PRO A 68 -18.68 15.22 -20.06
CA PRO A 68 -18.36 16.32 -19.12
C PRO A 68 -19.21 16.32 -17.84
N ARG A 69 -20.48 15.86 -17.92
CA ARG A 69 -21.33 15.68 -16.72
C ARG A 69 -20.87 14.51 -15.86
N GLY A 70 -20.35 13.45 -16.48
CA GLY A 70 -19.76 12.30 -15.79
C GLY A 70 -18.51 12.66 -14.99
N ALA A 71 -17.73 13.63 -15.43
CA ALA A 71 -16.49 14.05 -14.74
C ALA A 71 -16.76 14.65 -13.35
N ARG A 72 -17.84 15.43 -13.16
CA ARG A 72 -18.20 15.96 -11.82
C ARG A 72 -18.65 14.87 -10.87
N ALA A 73 -19.50 13.96 -11.34
CA ALA A 73 -19.94 12.82 -10.53
C ALA A 73 -18.77 11.88 -10.19
N ALA A 74 -17.90 11.60 -11.16
CA ALA A 74 -16.69 10.82 -10.96
C ALA A 74 -15.76 11.45 -9.90
N ARG A 75 -15.56 12.78 -9.96
CA ARG A 75 -14.76 13.51 -8.97
C ARG A 75 -15.38 13.40 -7.58
N ALA A 76 -16.69 13.65 -7.45
CA ALA A 76 -17.38 13.56 -6.15
C ALA A 76 -17.33 12.13 -5.57
N LEU A 77 -17.53 11.11 -6.40
CA LEU A 77 -17.43 9.72 -5.99
C LEU A 77 -16.01 9.37 -5.53
N GLY A 78 -14.98 9.77 -6.29
CA GLY A 78 -13.58 9.56 -5.90
C GLY A 78 -13.24 10.24 -4.57
N LEU A 79 -13.68 11.49 -4.34
CA LEU A 79 -13.51 12.19 -3.07
C LEU A 79 -14.21 11.46 -1.91
N ALA A 80 -15.43 10.98 -2.12
CA ALA A 80 -16.17 10.24 -1.10
C ALA A 80 -15.48 8.91 -0.74
N VAL A 81 -15.07 8.13 -1.75
CA VAL A 81 -14.34 6.87 -1.54
C VAL A 81 -13.00 7.14 -0.85
N GLY A 82 -12.25 8.17 -1.28
CA GLY A 82 -10.97 8.52 -0.68
C GLY A 82 -11.09 8.92 0.79
N ALA A 83 -12.07 9.79 1.12
CA ALA A 83 -12.31 10.21 2.50
C ALA A 83 -12.78 9.05 3.39
N ALA A 84 -13.67 8.19 2.88
CA ALA A 84 -14.12 7.00 3.60
C ALA A 84 -12.96 6.01 3.84
N ALA A 85 -12.08 5.82 2.86
CA ALA A 85 -10.90 4.97 3.01
C ALA A 85 -9.97 5.49 4.13
N VAL A 86 -9.73 6.81 4.17
CA VAL A 86 -8.94 7.42 5.27
C VAL A 86 -9.58 7.14 6.62
N ALA A 87 -10.90 7.30 6.74
CA ALA A 87 -11.62 7.04 7.98
C ALA A 87 -11.52 5.55 8.39
N VAL A 88 -11.72 4.62 7.45
CA VAL A 88 -11.58 3.17 7.70
C VAL A 88 -10.16 2.84 8.15
N GLY A 89 -9.13 3.39 7.50
CA GLY A 89 -7.74 3.11 7.84
C GLY A 89 -7.34 3.64 9.22
N VAL A 90 -7.72 4.88 9.56
CA VAL A 90 -7.43 5.46 10.87
C VAL A 90 -8.18 4.73 11.98
N SER A 91 -9.46 4.40 11.78
CA SER A 91 -10.24 3.62 12.75
C SER A 91 -9.65 2.23 12.95
N GLY A 92 -9.25 1.57 11.86
CA GLY A 92 -8.60 0.26 11.92
C GLY A 92 -7.27 0.28 12.69
N LEU A 93 -6.43 1.31 12.47
CA LEU A 93 -5.21 1.50 13.26
C LEU A 93 -5.50 1.54 14.75
N LEU A 94 -6.49 2.36 15.18
CA LEU A 94 -6.85 2.48 16.59
C LEU A 94 -7.35 1.16 17.16
N LEU A 95 -8.20 0.43 16.43
CA LEU A 95 -8.72 -0.88 16.84
C LEU A 95 -7.61 -1.94 16.94
N HIS A 96 -6.63 -1.93 16.03
CA HIS A 96 -5.49 -2.84 16.10
C HIS A 96 -4.59 -2.53 17.30
N LEU A 97 -4.33 -1.25 17.59
CA LEU A 97 -3.57 -0.87 18.78
C LEU A 97 -4.30 -1.20 20.08
N ASP A 98 -5.64 -1.18 20.08
CA ASP A 98 -6.48 -1.55 21.21
C ASP A 98 -6.41 -3.05 21.56
N SER A 99 -5.93 -3.88 20.63
CA SER A 99 -5.82 -5.33 20.83
C SER A 99 -4.80 -5.73 21.92
N ALA A 100 -3.73 -4.93 22.14
CA ALA A 100 -2.75 -5.16 23.19
C ALA A 100 -1.99 -3.89 23.62
N PHE A 101 -1.71 -2.96 22.68
CA PHE A 101 -0.80 -1.84 22.94
C PHE A 101 -1.34 -0.86 23.98
N PHE A 102 -2.63 -0.57 23.98
CA PHE A 102 -3.21 0.40 24.91
C PHE A 102 -3.32 -0.11 26.35
N GLU A 103 -3.25 -1.43 26.56
CA GLU A 103 -3.18 -2.00 27.91
C GLU A 103 -1.88 -1.61 28.62
N ARG A 104 -0.76 -1.69 27.90
CA ARG A 104 0.57 -1.24 28.35
C ARG A 104 1.35 -0.73 27.15
N GLN A 105 1.72 0.55 27.14
CA GLN A 105 2.47 1.20 26.08
C GLN A 105 3.95 0.79 26.13
N THR A 106 4.23 -0.47 25.87
CA THR A 106 5.58 -1.05 25.82
C THR A 106 5.89 -1.52 24.38
N LEU A 107 7.17 -1.62 24.07
CA LEU A 107 7.61 -2.18 22.78
C LEU A 107 7.13 -3.63 22.62
N ALA A 108 7.13 -4.41 23.68
CA ALA A 108 6.63 -5.79 23.63
C ALA A 108 5.15 -5.84 23.25
N ASN A 109 4.29 -5.01 23.87
CA ASN A 109 2.88 -4.96 23.53
C ASN A 109 2.65 -4.43 22.11
N LEU A 110 3.50 -3.52 21.60
CA LEU A 110 3.44 -3.07 20.22
C LEU A 110 3.79 -4.20 19.23
N VAL A 111 4.77 -5.04 19.56
CA VAL A 111 5.14 -6.20 18.72
C VAL A 111 4.05 -7.26 18.68
N TYR A 112 3.36 -7.50 19.81
CA TYR A 112 2.33 -8.53 19.91
C TYR A 112 0.89 -8.02 19.72
N THR A 113 0.70 -6.72 19.43
CA THR A 113 -0.61 -6.20 19.01
C THR A 113 -0.96 -6.72 17.61
N ALA A 114 -2.26 -6.67 17.24
CA ALA A 114 -2.64 -6.92 15.84
C ALA A 114 -1.81 -6.04 14.90
N PRO A 115 -1.55 -6.45 13.64
CA PRO A 115 -0.67 -5.72 12.73
C PRO A 115 -1.10 -4.26 12.55
N PHE A 116 -0.62 -3.37 13.43
CA PHE A 116 -1.14 -2.00 13.64
C PHE A 116 -0.99 -1.11 12.41
N ALA A 117 0.06 -1.31 11.62
CA ALA A 117 0.27 -0.51 10.42
C ALA A 117 -0.51 -1.03 9.18
N ALA A 118 -1.04 -2.26 9.22
CA ALA A 118 -1.79 -2.84 8.09
C ALA A 118 -3.01 -2.01 7.69
N PRO A 119 -3.86 -1.50 8.63
CA PRO A 119 -4.99 -0.63 8.27
C PRO A 119 -4.59 0.68 7.60
N LEU A 120 -3.35 1.16 7.80
CA LEU A 120 -2.86 2.38 7.14
C LEU A 120 -2.77 2.25 5.62
N ALA A 121 -2.85 1.02 5.06
CA ALA A 121 -3.01 0.82 3.63
C ALA A 121 -4.27 1.53 3.10
N PHE A 122 -5.39 1.47 3.83
CA PHE A 122 -6.59 2.24 3.49
C PHE A 122 -6.37 3.74 3.55
N THR A 123 -5.69 4.23 4.59
CA THR A 123 -5.34 5.65 4.72
C THR A 123 -4.49 6.09 3.54
N GLY A 124 -3.44 5.34 3.20
CA GLY A 124 -2.56 5.64 2.09
C GLY A 124 -3.28 5.66 0.74
N LEU A 125 -4.10 4.64 0.46
CA LEU A 125 -4.90 4.57 -0.76
C LEU A 125 -5.96 5.67 -0.82
N GLY A 126 -6.60 5.98 0.31
CA GLY A 126 -7.56 7.07 0.42
C GLY A 126 -6.93 8.43 0.10
N LEU A 127 -5.78 8.73 0.71
CA LEU A 127 -5.01 9.96 0.43
C LEU A 127 -4.55 10.02 -1.02
N LEU A 128 -4.15 8.89 -1.61
CA LEU A 128 -3.75 8.80 -3.01
C LEU A 128 -4.91 9.11 -3.96
N VAL A 129 -6.12 8.58 -3.67
CA VAL A 129 -7.32 8.90 -4.44
C VAL A 129 -7.72 10.37 -4.28
N LEU A 130 -7.62 10.93 -3.08
CA LEU A 130 -7.86 12.35 -2.83
C LEU A 130 -6.86 13.23 -3.59
N LEU A 131 -5.57 12.90 -3.55
CA LEU A 131 -4.52 13.57 -4.31
C LEU A 131 -4.88 13.64 -5.79
N ASP A 132 -5.28 12.51 -6.37
CA ASP A 132 -5.62 12.40 -7.79
C ASP A 132 -6.88 13.20 -8.19
N ARG A 133 -7.70 13.60 -7.23
CA ARG A 133 -8.89 14.44 -7.43
C ARG A 133 -8.66 15.92 -7.14
N LEU A 134 -7.65 16.26 -6.34
CA LEU A 134 -7.42 17.61 -5.84
C LEU A 134 -6.24 18.32 -6.52
N VAL A 135 -5.22 17.56 -6.95
CA VAL A 135 -4.01 18.09 -7.58
C VAL A 135 -3.91 17.56 -9.01
N GLU A 136 -3.53 18.43 -9.94
CA GLU A 136 -3.34 18.02 -11.34
C GLU A 136 -2.07 17.17 -11.49
N ALA A 137 -2.18 16.01 -12.13
CA ALA A 137 -1.07 15.06 -12.29
C ALA A 137 0.10 15.60 -13.16
N ALA A 138 -0.11 16.70 -13.87
CA ALA A 138 0.94 17.41 -14.61
C ALA A 138 1.84 18.25 -13.68
N GLU A 139 1.38 18.58 -12.49
CA GLU A 139 2.13 19.38 -11.53
C GLU A 139 3.21 18.54 -10.83
N PRO A 140 4.44 19.09 -10.68
CA PRO A 140 5.49 18.41 -9.92
C PRO A 140 5.12 18.11 -8.48
N GLU A 141 4.20 18.89 -7.91
CA GLU A 141 3.65 18.68 -6.55
C GLU A 141 2.92 17.35 -6.44
N TRP A 142 2.11 16.98 -7.43
CA TRP A 142 1.43 15.69 -7.46
C TRP A 142 2.43 14.53 -7.36
N ALA A 143 3.50 14.58 -8.14
CA ALA A 143 4.54 13.55 -8.13
C ALA A 143 5.27 13.47 -6.77
N ARG A 144 5.50 14.61 -6.12
CA ARG A 144 6.08 14.66 -4.76
C ARG A 144 5.16 14.05 -3.71
N TRP A 145 3.85 14.35 -3.76
CA TRP A 145 2.87 13.75 -2.86
C TRP A 145 2.74 12.24 -3.09
N ALA A 146 2.69 11.77 -4.33
CA ALA A 146 2.69 10.34 -4.62
C ALA A 146 3.94 9.64 -4.05
N LEU A 147 5.11 10.28 -4.17
CA LEU A 147 6.36 9.76 -3.61
C LEU A 147 6.37 9.81 -2.08
N LEU A 148 5.79 10.84 -1.46
CA LEU A 148 5.64 10.95 0.00
C LEU A 148 4.72 9.84 0.54
N LEU A 149 3.62 9.54 -0.15
CA LEU A 149 2.73 8.44 0.23
C LEU A 149 3.44 7.09 0.10
N ALA A 150 4.24 6.89 -0.95
CA ALA A 150 5.06 5.68 -1.08
C ALA A 150 6.11 5.58 0.04
N LEU A 151 6.77 6.69 0.40
CA LEU A 151 7.70 6.73 1.55
C LEU A 151 7.00 6.35 2.85
N GLY A 152 5.83 6.94 3.12
CA GLY A 152 5.01 6.59 4.29
C GLY A 152 4.64 5.10 4.31
N GLY A 153 4.29 4.54 3.16
CA GLY A 153 4.04 3.12 3.00
C GLY A 153 5.27 2.26 3.32
N PHE A 154 6.45 2.63 2.85
CA PHE A 154 7.70 1.91 3.18
C PHE A 154 8.09 2.05 4.66
N VAL A 155 7.82 3.19 5.30
CA VAL A 155 8.00 3.35 6.76
C VAL A 155 7.07 2.39 7.52
N GLY A 156 5.80 2.34 7.15
CA GLY A 156 4.83 1.38 7.71
C GLY A 156 5.26 -0.08 7.49
N ASN A 157 5.71 -0.39 6.27
CA ASN A 157 6.16 -1.73 5.91
C ASN A 157 7.45 -2.14 6.64
N LEU A 158 8.36 -1.19 6.90
CA LEU A 158 9.53 -1.41 7.76
C LEU A 158 9.10 -1.79 9.18
N GLY A 159 8.16 -1.03 9.76
CA GLY A 159 7.61 -1.31 11.09
C GLY A 159 6.93 -2.68 11.17
N LEU A 160 6.07 -3.00 10.18
CA LEU A 160 5.39 -4.31 10.10
C LEU A 160 6.39 -5.45 9.95
N SER A 161 7.31 -5.37 8.97
CA SER A 161 8.30 -6.44 8.75
C SER A 161 9.16 -6.68 9.98
N LEU A 162 9.56 -5.60 10.69
CA LEU A 162 10.32 -5.72 11.91
C LEU A 162 9.49 -6.37 13.04
N ALA A 163 8.24 -5.95 13.23
CA ALA A 163 7.37 -6.49 14.28
C ALA A 163 7.01 -7.96 14.03
N ASP A 164 6.56 -8.30 12.82
CA ASP A 164 6.13 -9.65 12.46
C ASP A 164 7.28 -10.67 12.59
N HIS A 165 8.46 -10.32 12.10
CA HIS A 165 9.61 -11.21 12.24
C HIS A 165 10.20 -11.24 13.66
N ALA A 166 10.03 -10.16 14.45
CA ALA A 166 10.41 -10.15 15.86
C ALA A 166 9.55 -11.10 16.70
N GLN A 167 8.26 -11.29 16.36
CA GLN A 167 7.39 -12.24 17.05
C GLN A 167 7.92 -13.67 17.00
N ASN A 168 8.58 -14.06 15.92
CA ASN A 168 9.19 -15.38 15.76
C ASN A 168 10.70 -15.42 16.04
N GLY A 169 11.27 -14.30 16.50
CA GLY A 169 12.69 -14.20 16.87
C GLY A 169 13.66 -14.23 15.69
N PHE A 170 13.22 -13.85 14.48
CA PHE A 170 14.06 -13.87 13.28
C PHE A 170 14.75 -15.23 13.05
N PHE A 171 13.99 -16.31 13.12
CA PHE A 171 14.57 -17.67 13.05
C PHE A 171 15.26 -18.00 11.72
N ARG A 172 14.94 -17.26 10.63
CA ARG A 172 15.62 -17.36 9.34
C ARG A 172 16.35 -16.07 9.00
N LYS A 173 17.63 -16.17 8.59
CA LYS A 173 18.42 -15.00 8.18
C LYS A 173 17.80 -14.23 7.01
N THR A 174 17.01 -14.90 6.14
CA THR A 174 16.31 -14.28 5.02
C THR A 174 15.23 -13.27 5.44
N GLU A 175 14.75 -13.33 6.66
CA GLU A 175 13.76 -12.39 7.21
C GLU A 175 14.33 -10.96 7.33
N TRP A 176 15.64 -10.84 7.54
CA TRP A 176 16.34 -9.56 7.55
C TRP A 176 16.37 -8.86 6.18
N ILE A 177 16.14 -9.59 5.07
CA ILE A 177 16.12 -9.01 3.72
C ILE A 177 14.95 -8.01 3.61
N ALA A 178 13.78 -8.36 4.12
CA ALA A 178 12.61 -7.49 4.13
C ALA A 178 12.87 -6.21 4.95
N VAL A 179 13.43 -6.35 6.15
CA VAL A 179 13.74 -5.21 7.03
C VAL A 179 14.80 -4.30 6.40
N ALA A 180 15.90 -4.88 5.91
CA ALA A 180 16.96 -4.12 5.26
C ALA A 180 16.46 -3.42 3.98
N GLY A 181 15.71 -4.13 3.12
CA GLY A 181 15.11 -3.57 1.92
C GLY A 181 14.24 -2.35 2.24
N ALA A 182 13.27 -2.50 3.14
CA ALA A 182 12.41 -1.39 3.54
C ALA A 182 13.23 -0.19 4.07
N ALA A 183 14.27 -0.44 4.89
CA ALA A 183 15.13 0.62 5.40
C ALA A 183 15.90 1.34 4.27
N PHE A 184 16.41 0.59 3.28
CA PHE A 184 17.03 1.19 2.08
C PHE A 184 16.04 2.02 1.28
N ALA A 185 14.83 1.50 1.02
CA ALA A 185 13.79 2.23 0.31
C ALA A 185 13.45 3.55 1.03
N VAL A 186 13.27 3.52 2.34
CA VAL A 186 13.02 4.71 3.17
C VAL A 186 14.15 5.72 3.01
N GLY A 187 15.42 5.31 3.13
CA GLY A 187 16.58 6.20 2.99
C GLY A 187 16.65 6.86 1.61
N PHE A 188 16.50 6.09 0.55
CA PHE A 188 16.58 6.61 -0.82
C PHE A 188 15.40 7.52 -1.16
N LEU A 189 14.15 7.15 -0.79
CA LEU A 189 12.98 7.96 -1.05
C LEU A 189 12.97 9.25 -0.23
N ALA A 190 13.38 9.20 1.04
CA ALA A 190 13.55 10.40 1.86
C ALA A 190 14.58 11.35 1.25
N THR A 191 15.72 10.82 0.80
CA THR A 191 16.74 11.63 0.12
C THR A 191 16.18 12.26 -1.17
N ALA A 192 15.42 11.50 -1.96
CA ALA A 192 14.78 12.01 -3.17
C ALA A 192 13.77 13.13 -2.91
N LEU A 193 13.08 13.10 -1.78
CA LEU A 193 12.07 14.11 -1.41
C LEU A 193 12.66 15.36 -0.77
N PHE A 194 13.60 15.19 0.16
CA PHE A 194 14.04 16.26 1.06
C PHE A 194 15.39 16.88 0.68
N ALA A 195 16.21 16.20 -0.14
CA ALA A 195 17.43 16.78 -0.68
C ALA A 195 17.17 17.40 -2.06
N ARG A 196 18.10 18.27 -2.51
CA ARG A 196 18.11 18.70 -3.93
C ARG A 196 18.45 17.51 -4.82
N SER A 197 17.42 16.87 -5.35
CA SER A 197 17.58 15.64 -6.13
C SER A 197 17.90 15.95 -7.58
N ASP A 198 19.06 15.49 -8.04
CA ASP A 198 19.38 15.47 -9.45
C ASP A 198 18.74 14.25 -10.16
N ARG A 199 18.73 14.26 -11.48
CA ARG A 199 18.16 13.16 -12.27
C ARG A 199 18.92 11.83 -12.10
N ARG A 200 20.18 11.86 -11.64
CA ARG A 200 20.96 10.63 -11.38
C ARG A 200 20.46 9.94 -10.12
N LEU A 201 20.27 10.71 -9.06
CA LEU A 201 19.69 10.19 -7.81
C LEU A 201 18.28 9.62 -8.05
N LEU A 202 17.39 10.35 -8.76
CA LEU A 202 16.06 9.85 -9.07
C LEU A 202 16.07 8.53 -9.86
N ARG A 203 17.01 8.37 -10.81
CA ARG A 203 17.21 7.10 -11.55
C ARG A 203 17.76 5.99 -10.65
N ALA A 204 18.68 6.31 -9.74
CA ALA A 204 19.17 5.35 -8.73
C ALA A 204 18.02 4.86 -7.85
N CYS A 205 17.13 5.77 -7.41
CA CYS A 205 15.92 5.40 -6.68
C CYS A 205 15.01 4.44 -7.48
N LEU A 206 14.85 4.63 -8.80
CA LEU A 206 14.12 3.66 -9.64
C LEU A 206 14.81 2.28 -9.63
N GLY A 207 16.13 2.23 -9.61
CA GLY A 207 16.88 0.97 -9.47
C GLY A 207 16.59 0.29 -8.12
N VAL A 208 16.57 1.08 -7.03
CA VAL A 208 16.19 0.57 -5.71
C VAL A 208 14.75 0.05 -5.72
N MET A 209 13.80 0.75 -6.33
CA MET A 209 12.41 0.29 -6.43
C MET A 209 12.30 -1.03 -7.22
N ALA A 210 13.12 -1.25 -8.24
CA ALA A 210 13.16 -2.54 -8.93
C ALA A 210 13.67 -3.67 -8.01
N ILE A 211 14.64 -3.39 -7.15
CA ILE A 211 15.13 -4.35 -6.13
C ILE A 211 14.01 -4.63 -5.12
N GLU A 212 13.31 -3.61 -4.62
CA GLU A 212 12.21 -3.77 -3.67
C GLU A 212 11.05 -4.60 -4.26
N ALA A 213 10.74 -4.40 -5.54
CA ALA A 213 9.76 -5.24 -6.22
C ALA A 213 10.21 -6.71 -6.27
N ALA A 214 11.50 -6.96 -6.52
CA ALA A 214 12.06 -8.31 -6.49
C ALA A 214 12.05 -8.91 -5.08
N VAL A 215 12.36 -8.12 -4.04
CA VAL A 215 12.25 -8.52 -2.62
C VAL A 215 10.80 -8.95 -2.31
N GLY A 216 9.81 -8.15 -2.74
CA GLY A 216 8.40 -8.47 -2.54
C GLY A 216 7.99 -9.79 -3.19
N VAL A 217 8.38 -10.02 -4.45
CA VAL A 217 8.09 -11.27 -5.16
C VAL A 217 8.82 -12.46 -4.52
N ALA A 218 10.08 -12.31 -4.16
CA ALA A 218 10.84 -13.36 -3.49
C ALA A 218 10.24 -13.71 -2.12
N GLY A 219 9.85 -12.70 -1.34
CA GLY A 219 9.17 -12.87 -0.06
C GLY A 219 7.84 -13.62 -0.21
N PHE A 220 7.03 -13.25 -1.19
CA PHE A 220 5.79 -13.96 -1.52
C PHE A 220 6.05 -15.45 -1.80
N LEU A 221 7.06 -15.77 -2.64
CA LEU A 221 7.41 -17.15 -2.96
C LEU A 221 7.90 -17.93 -1.74
N LEU A 222 8.66 -17.27 -0.83
CA LEU A 222 9.11 -17.88 0.42
C LEU A 222 7.94 -18.16 1.37
N HIS A 223 6.98 -17.23 1.52
CA HIS A 223 5.77 -17.43 2.33
C HIS A 223 4.88 -18.51 1.72
N LEU A 224 4.67 -18.49 0.39
CA LEU A 224 3.93 -19.51 -0.33
C LEU A 224 4.53 -20.90 -0.08
N ARG A 225 5.84 -21.04 -0.27
CA ARG A 225 6.55 -22.30 -0.02
C ARG A 225 6.41 -22.72 1.45
N GLY A 226 6.62 -21.79 2.38
CA GLY A 226 6.50 -22.05 3.82
C GLY A 226 5.10 -22.57 4.19
N ASN A 227 4.05 -21.99 3.63
CA ASN A 227 2.68 -22.43 3.86
C ASN A 227 2.40 -23.80 3.22
N LEU A 228 2.89 -24.07 2.00
CA LEU A 228 2.72 -25.37 1.33
C LEU A 228 3.45 -26.52 2.05
N GLU A 229 4.62 -26.25 2.65
CA GLU A 229 5.42 -27.22 3.39
C GLU A 229 5.09 -27.22 4.90
N GLY A 230 4.32 -26.23 5.38
CA GLY A 230 3.99 -26.04 6.80
C GLY A 230 3.02 -27.04 7.39
N PRO A 231 2.89 -27.07 8.71
CA PRO A 231 1.93 -27.94 9.40
C PRO A 231 0.49 -27.47 9.11
N GLY A 232 -0.45 -28.42 9.06
CA GLY A 232 -1.87 -28.16 8.83
C GLY A 232 -2.57 -29.39 8.28
N ARG A 233 -3.82 -29.63 8.67
CA ARG A 233 -4.60 -30.77 8.20
C ARG A 233 -5.08 -30.60 6.76
N THR A 234 -5.37 -29.38 6.38
CA THR A 234 -5.83 -28.99 5.02
C THR A 234 -4.95 -27.90 4.44
N LEU A 235 -5.03 -27.66 3.14
CA LEU A 235 -4.40 -26.49 2.53
C LEU A 235 -4.93 -25.20 3.12
N TRP A 236 -6.23 -25.13 3.41
CA TRP A 236 -6.84 -23.98 4.03
C TRP A 236 -6.18 -23.66 5.36
N ASP A 237 -6.02 -24.64 6.27
CA ASP A 237 -5.35 -24.42 7.56
C ASP A 237 -3.94 -23.87 7.40
N ARG A 238 -3.19 -24.37 6.41
CA ARG A 238 -1.81 -23.94 6.16
C ARG A 238 -1.72 -22.48 5.70
N PHE A 239 -2.69 -22.01 4.93
CA PHE A 239 -2.75 -20.62 4.50
C PHE A 239 -3.36 -19.71 5.56
N LEU A 240 -4.28 -20.19 6.35
CA LEU A 240 -4.95 -19.42 7.40
C LEU A 240 -4.03 -19.18 8.60
N TYR A 241 -3.33 -20.20 9.05
CA TYR A 241 -2.47 -20.16 10.24
C TYR A 241 -0.97 -20.09 9.91
N GLY A 242 -0.61 -20.03 8.65
CA GLY A 242 0.77 -19.92 8.19
C GLY A 242 1.25 -18.48 8.09
N ALA A 243 2.36 -18.29 7.38
CA ALA A 243 2.88 -16.95 7.12
C ALA A 243 1.89 -16.12 6.28
N PRO A 244 1.72 -14.82 6.55
CA PRO A 244 0.81 -13.96 5.80
C PRO A 244 1.28 -13.85 4.34
N ILE A 245 0.62 -14.60 3.45
CA ILE A 245 1.09 -14.84 2.09
C ILE A 245 1.25 -13.58 1.27
N PHE A 246 0.38 -12.59 1.49
CA PHE A 246 0.33 -11.38 0.68
C PHE A 246 1.17 -10.23 1.24
N ALA A 247 1.54 -10.26 2.52
CA ALA A 247 2.31 -9.19 3.15
C ALA A 247 3.60 -8.80 2.39
N PRO A 248 4.40 -9.74 1.85
CA PRO A 248 5.58 -9.36 1.07
C PRO A 248 5.28 -8.60 -0.22
N LEU A 249 4.12 -8.82 -0.86
CA LEU A 249 3.75 -8.11 -2.09
C LEU A 249 3.58 -6.61 -1.90
N LEU A 250 3.45 -6.13 -0.65
CA LEU A 250 3.42 -4.71 -0.33
C LEU A 250 4.70 -4.00 -0.79
N PHE A 251 5.86 -4.65 -0.76
CA PHE A 251 7.12 -4.11 -1.29
C PHE A 251 7.01 -3.79 -2.78
N ALA A 252 6.53 -4.75 -3.58
CA ALA A 252 6.35 -4.57 -5.02
C ALA A 252 5.30 -3.49 -5.30
N ASN A 253 4.25 -3.45 -4.52
CA ASN A 253 3.16 -2.50 -4.64
C ASN A 253 3.64 -1.06 -4.38
N LEU A 254 4.32 -0.83 -3.28
CA LEU A 254 4.91 0.47 -2.94
C LEU A 254 5.99 0.89 -3.95
N ALA A 255 6.78 -0.06 -4.47
CA ALA A 255 7.77 0.20 -5.50
C ALA A 255 7.12 0.69 -6.83
N ILE A 256 5.94 0.16 -7.19
CA ILE A 256 5.17 0.66 -8.33
C ILE A 256 4.73 2.10 -8.09
N LEU A 257 4.14 2.40 -6.93
CA LEU A 257 3.69 3.75 -6.59
C LEU A 257 4.85 4.75 -6.57
N ALA A 258 5.95 4.40 -5.90
CA ALA A 258 7.16 5.22 -5.87
C ALA A 258 7.72 5.48 -7.29
N SER A 259 7.70 4.44 -8.14
CA SER A 259 8.17 4.57 -9.53
C SER A 259 7.31 5.52 -10.37
N ILE A 260 6.00 5.60 -10.12
CA ILE A 260 5.11 6.57 -10.76
C ILE A 260 5.52 7.99 -10.34
N GLY A 261 5.68 8.24 -9.04
CA GLY A 261 6.13 9.54 -8.51
C GLY A 261 7.52 9.95 -9.02
N LEU A 262 8.51 9.03 -8.97
CA LEU A 262 9.87 9.26 -9.45
C LEU A 262 9.91 9.63 -10.95
N ARG A 263 9.13 8.93 -11.77
CA ARG A 263 9.03 9.24 -13.21
C ARG A 263 8.41 10.61 -13.46
N GLY A 264 7.40 11.00 -12.66
CA GLY A 264 6.82 12.34 -12.70
C GLY A 264 7.88 13.42 -12.40
N LEU A 265 8.68 13.22 -11.35
CA LEU A 265 9.77 14.15 -11.00
C LEU A 265 10.90 14.21 -12.07
N ILE A 266 11.24 13.07 -12.68
CA ILE A 266 12.25 13.04 -13.77
C ILE A 266 11.76 13.77 -15.01
N ALA A 267 10.45 13.72 -15.30
CA ALA A 267 9.84 14.36 -16.46
C ALA A 267 9.60 15.86 -16.24
N ALA A 268 9.55 16.32 -14.99
CA ALA A 268 9.35 17.73 -14.67
C ALA A 268 10.50 18.61 -15.24
N PRO A 269 10.19 19.83 -15.74
CA PRO A 269 11.22 20.78 -16.15
C PRO A 269 12.12 21.11 -14.95
N ALA A 270 13.39 21.38 -15.21
CA ALA A 270 14.30 21.86 -14.17
C ALA A 270 13.76 23.19 -13.61
N PRO A 271 13.80 23.42 -12.29
CA PRO A 271 13.46 24.73 -11.74
C PRO A 271 14.33 25.80 -12.39
N GLU A 272 13.70 26.86 -12.85
CA GLU A 272 14.42 28.05 -13.31
C GLU A 272 15.29 28.56 -12.17
N SER A 273 16.59 28.65 -12.43
CA SER A 273 17.63 29.05 -11.47
C SER A 273 17.58 30.53 -11.15
#